data_dd0a4c909b643355ba7c715b1b3a5345
#
_entry.id   dd0a4c909b643355ba7c715b1b3a5345
#
_cell.length_a   1.000
_cell.length_b   1.000
_cell.length_c   1.000
_cell.angle_alpha   90.00
_cell.angle_beta   90.00
_cell.angle_gamma   90.00
#
_symmetry.space_group_name_H-M   'P 1'
#
loop_
_entity.id
_entity.type
_entity.pdbx_description
1 polymer ?
#
loop_
_entity_poly.entity_id
_entity_poly.type
_entity_poly.pdbx_seq_one_letter_code
_entity_poly.pdbx_strand_id
1 'polypeptide(L)'
;VSRLDASGLFYTDLFSREEGLVSLLLVANPYSYKTMIDGMDRLVLAVFRQAPDRETEHWMWCETRILVLRVTVEQLERSLAGDDSPGLVQWLAHGDILLDSDGYLRALKERLETWGANLKERKLLCEFSQFAKTYLQSKQDLKDGQILDAYSHILASLHHWAHIALIEEGMHPELTVWVQMRNVNPGIYKLYEELTTNQETVEQRVQLVILACEFSVFTKMKSSCTLLLRLIGTRTEGWTVSELMHHPELEGLKLDLSLLLQKLAKKGYLREIAKPHREIGLGILELRYASAIERAE
;
A
#
# COMPACT_ATOMS: atom_id res chain seq x y z
N VAL A 1 29.32 -6.63 12.99
CA VAL A 1 30.15 -6.82 11.78
C VAL A 1 29.75 -8.16 11.20
N SER A 2 28.77 -8.18 10.28
CA SER A 2 28.34 -9.40 9.59
C SER A 2 29.52 -9.88 8.71
N ARG A 3 29.84 -11.16 8.81
CA ARG A 3 30.76 -11.80 7.86
C ARG A 3 30.10 -11.77 6.49
N LEU A 4 30.56 -10.87 5.61
CA LEU A 4 30.28 -10.94 4.19
C LEU A 4 30.83 -12.29 3.68
N ASP A 5 29.93 -13.18 3.30
CA ASP A 5 30.27 -14.40 2.60
C ASP A 5 31.03 -14.07 1.31
N ALA A 6 31.85 -14.99 0.80
CA ALA A 6 32.58 -14.81 -0.47
C ALA A 6 31.69 -14.36 -1.62
N SER A 7 30.40 -14.68 -1.56
CA SER A 7 29.37 -14.21 -2.50
C SER A 7 29.06 -12.73 -2.37
N GLY A 8 29.04 -12.15 -1.19
CA GLY A 8 28.82 -10.71 -1.01
C GLY A 8 29.91 -9.86 -1.66
N LEU A 9 31.17 -10.28 -1.52
CA LEU A 9 32.32 -9.63 -2.16
C LEU A 9 32.23 -9.71 -3.69
N PHE A 10 31.78 -10.83 -4.24
CA PHE A 10 31.58 -11.00 -5.68
C PHE A 10 30.56 -9.98 -6.23
N TYR A 11 29.39 -9.86 -5.62
CA TYR A 11 28.39 -8.89 -6.08
C TYR A 11 28.88 -7.45 -5.90
N THR A 12 29.57 -7.16 -4.81
CA THR A 12 30.13 -5.82 -4.58
C THR A 12 31.11 -5.43 -5.66
N ASP A 13 32.05 -6.31 -6.04
CA ASP A 13 33.03 -6.03 -7.11
C ASP A 13 32.37 -5.87 -8.48
N LEU A 14 31.37 -6.70 -8.76
CA LEU A 14 30.64 -6.68 -10.03
C LEU A 14 29.85 -5.38 -10.22
N PHE A 15 29.07 -5.00 -9.23
CA PHE A 15 28.17 -3.83 -9.32
C PHE A 15 28.89 -2.50 -9.06
N SER A 16 30.04 -2.50 -8.34
CA SER A 16 30.82 -1.26 -8.11
C SER A 16 31.30 -0.57 -9.39
N ARG A 17 31.29 -1.29 -10.50
CA ARG A 17 31.69 -0.79 -11.83
C ARG A 17 30.52 -0.15 -12.61
N GLU A 18 29.29 -0.32 -12.14
CA GLU A 18 28.10 0.28 -12.79
C GLU A 18 27.98 1.76 -12.39
N GLU A 19 27.91 2.64 -13.39
CA GLU A 19 27.77 4.09 -13.16
C GLU A 19 26.42 4.43 -12.54
N GLY A 20 26.43 5.32 -11.56
CA GLY A 20 25.19 5.80 -10.92
C GLY A 20 24.65 4.88 -9.84
N LEU A 21 25.34 3.79 -9.49
CA LEU A 21 24.96 2.93 -8.36
C LEU A 21 25.01 3.73 -7.04
N VAL A 22 23.90 3.73 -6.32
CA VAL A 22 23.77 4.35 -4.99
C VAL A 22 23.97 3.31 -3.91
N SER A 23 23.24 2.19 -4.02
CA SER A 23 23.24 1.15 -2.99
C SER A 23 22.97 -0.24 -3.56
N LEU A 24 23.41 -1.27 -2.87
CA LEU A 24 23.26 -2.68 -3.24
C LEU A 24 22.81 -3.50 -2.03
N LEU A 25 21.74 -4.25 -2.19
CA LEU A 25 21.17 -5.15 -1.19
C LEU A 25 21.16 -6.58 -1.71
N LEU A 26 21.57 -7.52 -0.87
CA LEU A 26 21.47 -8.96 -1.13
C LEU A 26 20.42 -9.57 -0.21
N VAL A 27 19.49 -10.29 -0.79
CA VAL A 27 18.46 -11.04 -0.06
C VAL A 27 18.67 -12.53 -0.31
N ALA A 28 18.95 -13.28 0.74
CA ALA A 28 18.96 -14.72 0.70
C ALA A 28 17.53 -15.24 0.87
N ASN A 29 17.10 -16.13 -0.01
CA ASN A 29 15.73 -16.64 -0.04
C ASN A 29 14.69 -15.48 -0.08
N PRO A 30 14.55 -14.78 -1.22
CA PRO A 30 13.67 -13.60 -1.36
C PRO A 30 12.19 -13.93 -1.09
N TYR A 31 11.85 -15.19 -1.01
CA TYR A 31 10.51 -15.68 -0.69
C TYR A 31 10.56 -16.54 0.57
N SER A 32 9.71 -16.26 1.54
CA SER A 32 9.63 -17.00 2.82
C SER A 32 9.19 -18.46 2.68
N TYR A 33 8.73 -18.86 1.53
CA TYR A 33 8.42 -20.23 1.15
C TYR A 33 9.11 -20.55 -0.18
N LYS A 34 9.61 -21.77 -0.32
CA LYS A 34 10.16 -22.25 -1.60
C LYS A 34 9.02 -22.26 -2.62
N THR A 35 8.90 -21.19 -3.38
CA THR A 35 7.91 -21.13 -4.44
C THR A 35 8.44 -21.94 -5.61
N MET A 36 7.66 -22.93 -6.04
CA MET A 36 7.93 -23.65 -7.28
C MET A 36 7.83 -22.76 -8.52
N ILE A 37 7.33 -21.53 -8.36
CA ILE A 37 7.01 -20.63 -9.47
C ILE A 37 8.23 -19.78 -9.85
N ASP A 38 8.96 -19.23 -8.90
CA ASP A 38 10.04 -18.26 -9.22
C ASP A 38 11.43 -18.88 -9.17
N GLY A 39 11.62 -19.93 -8.38
CA GLY A 39 12.85 -20.74 -8.33
C GLY A 39 14.15 -19.95 -8.18
N MET A 40 14.09 -18.73 -7.62
CA MET A 40 15.26 -17.88 -7.38
C MET A 40 15.76 -18.11 -5.97
N ASP A 41 17.07 -18.39 -5.84
CA ASP A 41 17.70 -18.65 -4.56
C ASP A 41 18.12 -17.36 -3.87
N ARG A 42 18.41 -16.32 -4.67
CA ARG A 42 18.87 -15.00 -4.18
C ARG A 42 18.26 -13.88 -4.99
N LEU A 43 18.16 -12.71 -4.35
CA LEU A 43 17.81 -11.46 -5.02
C LEU A 43 18.90 -10.43 -4.74
N VAL A 44 19.34 -9.76 -5.80
CA VAL A 44 20.21 -8.58 -5.74
C VAL A 44 19.38 -7.38 -6.15
N LEU A 45 19.16 -6.47 -5.21
CA LEU A 45 18.50 -5.19 -5.46
C LEU A 45 19.56 -4.09 -5.58
N ALA A 46 19.73 -3.57 -6.78
CA ALA A 46 20.65 -2.48 -7.06
C ALA A 46 19.88 -1.17 -7.28
N VAL A 47 20.21 -0.15 -6.50
CA VAL A 47 19.53 1.15 -6.51
C VAL A 47 20.42 2.17 -7.23
N PHE A 48 19.85 2.86 -8.21
CA PHE A 48 20.53 3.81 -9.07
C PHE A 48 19.96 5.22 -8.94
N ARG A 49 20.75 6.24 -9.30
CA ARG A 49 20.27 7.64 -9.42
C ARG A 49 19.45 7.87 -10.67
N GLN A 50 19.80 7.18 -11.77
CA GLN A 50 19.15 7.29 -13.07
C GLN A 50 18.67 5.92 -13.53
N ALA A 51 17.70 5.90 -14.42
CA ALA A 51 17.14 4.65 -14.94
C ALA A 51 18.23 3.81 -15.62
N PRO A 52 18.43 2.54 -15.18
CA PRO A 52 19.38 1.64 -15.81
C PRO A 52 18.82 1.10 -17.14
N ASP A 53 19.70 0.70 -18.05
CA ASP A 53 19.31 0.12 -19.34
C ASP A 53 18.57 -1.22 -19.20
N ARG A 54 18.80 -1.93 -18.10
CA ARG A 54 18.18 -3.23 -17.81
C ARG A 54 17.60 -3.22 -16.40
N GLU A 55 16.30 -3.41 -16.30
CA GLU A 55 15.60 -3.35 -15.00
C GLU A 55 15.62 -4.70 -14.29
N THR A 56 15.41 -5.80 -15.02
CA THR A 56 15.28 -7.15 -14.43
C THR A 56 16.10 -8.15 -15.23
N GLU A 57 16.93 -8.91 -14.53
CA GLU A 57 17.71 -9.99 -15.12
C GLU A 57 17.69 -11.24 -14.25
N HIS A 58 17.75 -12.40 -14.89
CA HIS A 58 17.92 -13.69 -14.23
C HIS A 58 19.33 -14.21 -14.52
N TRP A 59 20.07 -14.41 -13.46
CA TRP A 59 21.44 -14.94 -13.55
C TRP A 59 21.53 -16.33 -12.95
N MET A 60 22.56 -17.08 -13.36
CA MET A 60 22.96 -18.32 -12.73
C MET A 60 24.46 -18.28 -12.45
N TRP A 61 24.82 -18.51 -11.19
CA TRP A 61 26.22 -18.58 -10.74
C TRP A 61 26.38 -19.71 -9.75
N CYS A 62 27.28 -20.65 -10.04
CA CYS A 62 27.54 -21.84 -9.21
C CYS A 62 26.23 -22.55 -8.79
N GLU A 63 25.38 -22.88 -9.75
CA GLU A 63 24.06 -23.52 -9.56
C GLU A 63 23.04 -22.68 -8.76
N THR A 64 23.40 -21.48 -8.34
CA THR A 64 22.52 -20.53 -7.65
C THR A 64 21.80 -19.65 -8.65
N ARG A 65 20.48 -19.61 -8.59
CA ARG A 65 19.64 -18.73 -9.41
C ARG A 65 19.47 -17.38 -8.71
N ILE A 66 19.72 -16.31 -9.43
CA ILE A 66 19.78 -14.96 -8.89
C ILE A 66 18.83 -14.08 -9.68
N LEU A 67 17.89 -13.46 -8.97
CA LEU A 67 17.08 -12.37 -9.50
C LEU A 67 17.82 -11.06 -9.27
N VAL A 68 18.14 -10.34 -10.33
CA VAL A 68 18.73 -9.00 -10.27
C VAL A 68 17.66 -7.99 -10.62
N LEU A 69 17.38 -7.10 -9.68
CA LEU A 69 16.48 -5.97 -9.88
C LEU A 69 17.26 -4.67 -9.78
N ARG A 70 17.20 -3.86 -10.83
CA ARG A 70 17.74 -2.51 -10.84
C ARG A 70 16.60 -1.52 -10.83
N VAL A 71 16.62 -0.64 -9.86
CA VAL A 71 15.58 0.37 -9.66
C VAL A 71 16.20 1.74 -9.42
N THR A 72 15.50 2.80 -9.74
CA THR A 72 15.91 4.12 -9.29
C THR A 72 15.45 4.38 -7.86
N VAL A 73 16.08 5.34 -7.19
CA VAL A 73 15.64 5.84 -5.87
C VAL A 73 14.16 6.22 -5.92
N GLU A 74 13.73 6.90 -6.98
CA GLU A 74 12.35 7.34 -7.16
C GLU A 74 11.38 6.16 -7.34
N GLN A 75 11.73 5.16 -8.15
CA GLN A 75 10.93 3.94 -8.32
C GLN A 75 10.80 3.19 -7.00
N LEU A 76 11.90 3.05 -6.23
CA LEU A 76 11.90 2.38 -4.95
C LEU A 76 11.00 3.09 -3.93
N GLU A 77 11.11 4.42 -3.80
CA GLU A 77 10.26 5.23 -2.91
C GLU A 77 8.78 5.14 -3.32
N ARG A 78 8.49 5.16 -4.61
CA ARG A 78 7.13 5.02 -5.15
C ARG A 78 6.53 3.64 -4.85
N SER A 79 7.31 2.58 -5.04
CA SER A 79 6.88 1.20 -4.74
C SER A 79 6.63 0.97 -3.25
N LEU A 80 7.41 1.62 -2.38
CA LEU A 80 7.19 1.57 -0.93
C LEU A 80 5.94 2.34 -0.50
N ALA A 81 5.63 3.45 -1.16
CA ALA A 81 4.43 4.23 -0.88
C ALA A 81 3.15 3.57 -1.41
N GLY A 82 3.25 2.81 -2.52
CA GLY A 82 2.17 2.07 -3.15
C GLY A 82 2.02 0.64 -2.62
N ASP A 83 1.13 -0.11 -3.24
CA ASP A 83 0.83 -1.51 -2.88
C ASP A 83 1.46 -2.52 -3.85
N ASP A 84 2.37 -2.06 -4.72
CA ASP A 84 2.84 -2.82 -5.88
C ASP A 84 3.86 -3.91 -5.56
N SER A 85 4.40 -3.96 -4.33
CA SER A 85 5.45 -4.93 -3.98
C SER A 85 5.45 -5.30 -2.50
N PRO A 86 4.53 -6.15 -2.03
CA PRO A 86 4.49 -6.58 -0.63
C PRO A 86 5.79 -7.26 -0.17
N GLY A 87 6.53 -7.90 -1.08
CA GLY A 87 7.84 -8.48 -0.80
C GLY A 87 8.96 -7.45 -0.57
N LEU A 88 8.83 -6.24 -1.12
CA LEU A 88 9.89 -5.24 -1.07
C LEU A 88 10.26 -4.81 0.36
N VAL A 89 9.26 -4.60 1.20
CA VAL A 89 9.47 -4.24 2.62
C VAL A 89 10.21 -5.36 3.35
N GLN A 90 9.85 -6.62 3.10
CA GLN A 90 10.53 -7.79 3.68
C GLN A 90 11.96 -7.92 3.16
N TRP A 91 12.18 -7.69 1.87
CA TRP A 91 13.53 -7.70 1.30
C TRP A 91 14.42 -6.64 1.94
N LEU A 92 13.90 -5.42 2.09
CA LEU A 92 14.61 -4.34 2.76
C LEU A 92 14.86 -4.66 4.23
N ALA A 93 13.89 -5.20 4.95
CA ALA A 93 14.05 -5.56 6.36
C ALA A 93 15.10 -6.64 6.59
N HIS A 94 15.11 -7.71 5.79
CA HIS A 94 15.93 -8.89 6.01
C HIS A 94 17.19 -8.97 5.13
N GLY A 95 17.30 -8.15 4.08
CA GLY A 95 18.43 -8.16 3.17
C GLY A 95 19.70 -7.56 3.79
N ASP A 96 20.85 -8.07 3.38
CA ASP A 96 22.17 -7.56 3.75
C ASP A 96 22.58 -6.42 2.82
N ILE A 97 22.91 -5.26 3.38
CA ILE A 97 23.42 -4.13 2.63
C ILE A 97 24.88 -4.41 2.27
N LEU A 98 25.17 -4.57 0.97
CA LEU A 98 26.51 -4.80 0.46
C LEU A 98 27.27 -3.50 0.17
N LEU A 99 26.58 -2.53 -0.45
CA LEU A 99 27.08 -1.19 -0.75
C LEU A 99 26.01 -0.16 -0.37
N ASP A 100 26.44 0.95 0.19
CA ASP A 100 25.56 2.06 0.54
C ASP A 100 26.37 3.36 0.60
N SER A 101 26.64 3.95 -0.56
CA SER A 101 27.56 5.07 -0.72
C SER A 101 27.10 6.30 0.04
N ASP A 102 25.80 6.60 0.01
CA ASP A 102 25.22 7.79 0.60
C ASP A 102 24.44 7.49 1.90
N GLY A 103 24.49 6.25 2.39
CA GLY A 103 23.69 5.80 3.56
C GLY A 103 22.19 5.69 3.28
N TYR A 104 21.80 5.68 2.02
CA TYR A 104 20.40 5.70 1.58
C TYR A 104 19.59 4.49 2.08
N LEU A 105 20.11 3.27 1.87
CA LEU A 105 19.40 2.06 2.31
C LEU A 105 19.33 1.93 3.82
N ARG A 106 20.36 2.38 4.56
CA ARG A 106 20.31 2.41 6.03
C ARG A 106 19.23 3.35 6.52
N ALA A 107 19.22 4.59 6.01
CA ALA A 107 18.18 5.56 6.35
C ALA A 107 16.77 5.05 5.96
N LEU A 108 16.66 4.34 4.83
CA LEU A 108 15.42 3.74 4.39
C LEU A 108 14.94 2.63 5.33
N LYS A 109 15.85 1.73 5.77
CA LYS A 109 15.54 0.69 6.77
C LYS A 109 15.05 1.30 8.08
N GLU A 110 15.75 2.30 8.62
CA GLU A 110 15.34 3.01 9.83
C GLU A 110 13.95 3.66 9.67
N ARG A 111 13.68 4.26 8.52
CA ARG A 111 12.33 4.80 8.21
C ARG A 111 11.26 3.73 8.17
N LEU A 112 11.58 2.55 7.65
CA LEU A 112 10.64 1.42 7.61
C LEU A 112 10.41 0.86 9.01
N GLU A 113 11.45 0.71 9.81
CA GLU A 113 11.34 0.23 11.21
C GLU A 113 10.52 1.20 12.09
N THR A 114 10.70 2.49 11.90
CA THR A 114 10.01 3.52 12.69
C THR A 114 8.66 3.94 12.10
N TRP A 115 8.26 3.41 10.94
CA TRP A 115 7.10 3.90 10.20
C TRP A 115 7.10 5.45 10.14
N GLY A 116 7.99 6.05 9.38
CA GLY A 116 7.95 7.50 9.18
C GLY A 116 6.50 7.95 8.97
N ALA A 117 6.03 8.93 9.75
CA ALA A 117 4.60 9.30 9.84
C ALA A 117 3.92 9.46 8.48
N ASN A 118 4.64 9.99 7.50
CA ASN A 118 4.15 10.15 6.13
C ASN A 118 3.89 8.81 5.44
N LEU A 119 4.80 7.83 5.58
CA LEU A 119 4.63 6.51 4.95
C LEU A 119 3.42 5.77 5.54
N LYS A 120 3.25 5.83 6.86
CA LYS A 120 2.10 5.23 7.55
C LYS A 120 0.78 5.83 7.06
N GLU A 121 0.68 7.15 7.00
CA GLU A 121 -0.53 7.84 6.52
C GLU A 121 -0.84 7.51 5.05
N ARG A 122 0.16 7.46 4.18
CA ARG A 122 -0.01 7.09 2.77
C ARG A 122 -0.50 5.65 2.62
N LYS A 123 0.10 4.70 3.33
CA LYS A 123 -0.32 3.29 3.34
C LYS A 123 -1.74 3.12 3.88
N LEU A 124 -2.07 3.75 5.00
CA LEU A 124 -3.43 3.71 5.55
C LEU A 124 -4.46 4.26 4.58
N LEU A 125 -4.16 5.36 3.88
CA LEU A 125 -5.05 5.94 2.90
C LEU A 125 -5.28 5.00 1.70
N CYS A 126 -4.21 4.36 1.19
CA CYS A 126 -4.32 3.38 0.11
C CYS A 126 -5.18 2.18 0.52
N GLU A 127 -4.84 1.54 1.65
CA GLU A 127 -5.56 0.38 2.14
C GLU A 127 -7.03 0.70 2.42
N PHE A 128 -7.31 1.85 3.01
CA PHE A 128 -8.68 2.29 3.27
C PHE A 128 -9.46 2.57 1.97
N SER A 129 -8.81 3.14 0.96
CA SER A 129 -9.43 3.35 -0.36
C SER A 129 -9.88 2.04 -1.00
N GLN A 130 -9.01 1.02 -0.99
CA GLN A 130 -9.31 -0.30 -1.53
C GLN A 130 -10.34 -1.04 -0.66
N PHE A 131 -10.21 -0.97 0.67
CA PHE A 131 -11.19 -1.50 1.61
C PHE A 131 -12.60 -0.96 1.34
N ALA A 132 -12.74 0.37 1.24
CA ALA A 132 -14.04 1.00 1.01
C ALA A 132 -14.63 0.63 -0.35
N LYS A 133 -13.79 0.58 -1.40
CA LYS A 133 -14.20 0.21 -2.75
C LYS A 133 -14.72 -1.23 -2.81
N THR A 134 -13.93 -2.20 -2.35
CA THR A 134 -14.28 -3.62 -2.39
C THR A 134 -15.46 -3.94 -1.48
N TYR A 135 -15.55 -3.31 -0.30
CA TYR A 135 -16.71 -3.41 0.57
C TYR A 135 -18.02 -2.94 -0.12
N LEU A 136 -17.98 -1.79 -0.76
CA LEU A 136 -19.16 -1.25 -1.45
C LEU A 136 -19.56 -2.09 -2.66
N GLN A 137 -18.58 -2.61 -3.39
CA GLN A 137 -18.82 -3.53 -4.50
C GLN A 137 -19.48 -4.80 -4.00
N SER A 138 -18.94 -5.44 -2.96
CA SER A 138 -19.55 -6.63 -2.36
C SER A 138 -21.00 -6.40 -1.92
N LYS A 139 -21.27 -5.23 -1.31
CA LYS A 139 -22.64 -4.85 -0.89
C LYS A 139 -23.58 -4.71 -2.07
N GLN A 140 -23.10 -4.17 -3.20
CA GLN A 140 -23.90 -4.06 -4.42
C GLN A 140 -24.12 -5.43 -5.07
N ASP A 141 -23.07 -6.25 -5.22
CA ASP A 141 -23.17 -7.58 -5.80
C ASP A 141 -24.14 -8.48 -5.04
N LEU A 142 -24.09 -8.42 -3.70
CA LEU A 142 -25.04 -9.17 -2.86
C LEU A 142 -26.48 -8.71 -3.11
N LYS A 143 -26.73 -7.41 -3.25
CA LYS A 143 -28.04 -6.85 -3.56
C LYS A 143 -28.53 -7.30 -4.93
N ASP A 144 -27.62 -7.45 -5.89
CA ASP A 144 -27.92 -7.87 -7.26
C ASP A 144 -27.99 -9.41 -7.40
N GLY A 145 -27.83 -10.15 -6.29
CA GLY A 145 -27.87 -11.61 -6.26
C GLY A 145 -26.61 -12.30 -6.78
N GLN A 146 -25.53 -11.55 -6.98
CA GLN A 146 -24.23 -12.04 -7.46
C GLN A 146 -23.38 -12.52 -6.28
N ILE A 147 -23.78 -13.62 -5.66
CA ILE A 147 -23.24 -14.07 -4.37
C ILE A 147 -21.74 -14.40 -4.43
N LEU A 148 -21.25 -15.01 -5.53
CA LEU A 148 -19.83 -15.37 -5.64
C LEU A 148 -18.93 -14.15 -5.85
N ASP A 149 -19.42 -13.15 -6.59
CA ASP A 149 -18.71 -11.89 -6.74
C ASP A 149 -18.71 -11.11 -5.43
N ALA A 150 -19.85 -11.08 -4.73
CA ALA A 150 -19.96 -10.51 -3.39
C ALA A 150 -18.97 -11.17 -2.40
N TYR A 151 -18.82 -12.51 -2.46
CA TYR A 151 -17.84 -13.24 -1.66
C TYR A 151 -16.41 -12.83 -1.99
N SER A 152 -16.07 -12.76 -3.27
CA SER A 152 -14.72 -12.38 -3.71
C SER A 152 -14.37 -10.96 -3.27
N HIS A 153 -15.29 -10.02 -3.42
CA HIS A 153 -15.07 -8.64 -3.04
C HIS A 153 -15.02 -8.43 -1.53
N ILE A 154 -15.83 -9.16 -0.73
CA ILE A 154 -15.76 -9.01 0.73
C ILE A 154 -14.51 -9.67 1.31
N LEU A 155 -14.03 -10.75 0.71
CA LEU A 155 -12.75 -11.37 1.07
C LEU A 155 -11.59 -10.40 0.84
N ALA A 156 -11.57 -9.72 -0.32
CA ALA A 156 -10.59 -8.68 -0.61
C ALA A 156 -10.69 -7.50 0.38
N SER A 157 -11.91 -7.06 0.69
CA SER A 157 -12.14 -6.01 1.68
C SER A 157 -11.60 -6.40 3.05
N LEU A 158 -11.87 -7.61 3.51
CA LEU A 158 -11.37 -8.11 4.79
C LEU A 158 -9.84 -8.16 4.84
N HIS A 159 -9.20 -8.47 3.71
CA HIS A 159 -7.74 -8.44 3.58
C HIS A 159 -7.18 -7.02 3.76
N HIS A 160 -7.77 -6.02 3.10
CA HIS A 160 -7.39 -4.62 3.29
C HIS A 160 -7.63 -4.14 4.73
N TRP A 161 -8.72 -4.59 5.38
CA TRP A 161 -8.95 -4.29 6.78
C TRP A 161 -7.88 -4.90 7.69
N ALA A 162 -7.44 -6.12 7.42
CA ALA A 162 -6.32 -6.74 8.13
C ALA A 162 -5.04 -5.91 8.00
N HIS A 163 -4.73 -5.43 6.79
CA HIS A 163 -3.60 -4.52 6.55
C HIS A 163 -3.71 -3.23 7.36
N ILE A 164 -4.88 -2.58 7.36
CA ILE A 164 -5.13 -1.37 8.17
C ILE A 164 -4.83 -1.63 9.64
N ALA A 165 -5.36 -2.74 10.19
CA ALA A 165 -5.15 -3.09 11.58
C ALA A 165 -3.67 -3.32 11.92
N LEU A 166 -2.92 -4.02 11.06
CA LEU A 166 -1.47 -4.22 11.25
C LEU A 166 -0.70 -2.90 11.20
N ILE A 167 -1.00 -2.04 10.23
CA ILE A 167 -0.35 -0.74 10.08
C ILE A 167 -0.63 0.17 11.28
N GLU A 168 -1.84 0.16 11.82
CA GLU A 168 -2.19 0.90 13.04
C GLU A 168 -1.35 0.48 14.24
N GLU A 169 -1.10 -0.84 14.38
CA GLU A 169 -0.22 -1.41 15.41
C GLU A 169 1.29 -1.20 15.12
N GLY A 170 1.62 -0.51 14.03
CA GLY A 170 3.02 -0.26 13.64
C GLY A 170 3.70 -1.45 12.98
N MET A 171 2.95 -2.44 12.53
CA MET A 171 3.47 -3.63 11.88
C MET A 171 3.34 -3.55 10.36
N HIS A 172 4.31 -4.11 9.64
CA HIS A 172 4.21 -4.29 8.20
C HIS A 172 3.40 -5.55 7.87
N PRO A 173 2.38 -5.45 6.99
CA PRO A 173 1.70 -6.64 6.49
C PRO A 173 2.68 -7.57 5.77
N GLU A 174 2.66 -8.85 6.12
CA GLU A 174 3.45 -9.91 5.49
C GLU A 174 2.62 -10.63 4.41
N LEU A 175 3.28 -11.44 3.58
CA LEU A 175 2.58 -12.29 2.60
C LEU A 175 1.60 -13.27 3.27
N THR A 176 1.89 -13.68 4.50
CA THR A 176 1.03 -14.55 5.31
C THR A 176 0.22 -13.75 6.34
N VAL A 177 -0.48 -12.72 5.87
CA VAL A 177 -1.20 -11.75 6.70
C VAL A 177 -2.12 -12.40 7.75
N TRP A 178 -2.78 -13.51 7.43
CA TRP A 178 -3.69 -14.18 8.35
C TRP A 178 -2.98 -14.87 9.51
N VAL A 179 -1.73 -15.29 9.33
CA VAL A 179 -0.87 -15.80 10.42
C VAL A 179 -0.55 -14.65 11.39
N GLN A 180 -0.23 -13.46 10.88
CA GLN A 180 -0.04 -12.27 11.71
C GLN A 180 -1.34 -11.88 12.42
N MET A 181 -2.47 -11.81 11.70
CA MET A 181 -3.76 -11.39 12.24
C MET A 181 -4.25 -12.27 13.38
N ARG A 182 -3.98 -13.56 13.33
CA ARG A 182 -4.34 -14.49 14.41
C ARG A 182 -3.79 -14.04 15.77
N ASN A 183 -2.61 -13.43 15.78
CA ASN A 183 -1.93 -12.97 16.98
C ASN A 183 -2.24 -11.50 17.32
N VAL A 184 -2.39 -10.65 16.31
CA VAL A 184 -2.55 -9.20 16.48
C VAL A 184 -4.00 -8.80 16.69
N ASN A 185 -4.92 -9.34 15.89
CA ASN A 185 -6.34 -9.03 16.01
C ASN A 185 -7.20 -10.29 15.76
N PRO A 186 -7.41 -11.11 16.80
CA PRO A 186 -8.20 -12.34 16.69
C PRO A 186 -9.64 -12.10 16.20
N GLY A 187 -10.21 -10.89 16.40
CA GLY A 187 -11.54 -10.56 15.93
C GLY A 187 -11.63 -10.52 14.40
N ILE A 188 -10.69 -9.84 13.74
CA ILE A 188 -10.63 -9.81 12.27
C ILE A 188 -10.29 -11.20 11.73
N TYR A 189 -9.36 -11.92 12.39
CA TYR A 189 -9.03 -13.30 12.02
C TYR A 189 -10.26 -14.21 12.08
N LYS A 190 -11.08 -14.07 13.12
CA LYS A 190 -12.33 -14.85 13.25
C LYS A 190 -13.33 -14.55 12.13
N LEU A 191 -13.46 -13.30 11.69
CA LEU A 191 -14.30 -12.95 10.53
C LEU A 191 -13.82 -13.64 9.25
N TYR A 192 -12.51 -13.77 9.08
CA TYR A 192 -11.93 -14.53 7.97
C TYR A 192 -12.25 -16.02 8.06
N GLU A 193 -12.13 -16.64 9.25
CA GLU A 193 -12.53 -18.03 9.47
C GLU A 193 -14.03 -18.23 9.19
N GLU A 194 -14.89 -17.37 9.73
CA GLU A 194 -16.34 -17.41 9.48
C GLU A 194 -16.68 -17.32 8.00
N LEU A 195 -16.00 -16.42 7.27
CA LEU A 195 -16.22 -16.29 5.84
C LEU A 195 -15.80 -17.55 5.05
N THR A 196 -14.68 -18.19 5.42
CA THR A 196 -14.02 -19.22 4.60
C THR A 196 -14.37 -20.64 5.02
N THR A 197 -14.64 -20.91 6.30
CA THR A 197 -14.75 -22.28 6.85
C THR A 197 -16.10 -22.61 7.48
N ASN A 198 -16.96 -21.62 7.75
CA ASN A 198 -18.26 -21.86 8.37
C ASN A 198 -19.18 -22.67 7.46
N GLN A 199 -20.10 -23.45 8.07
CA GLN A 199 -21.08 -24.32 7.36
C GLN A 199 -22.33 -23.58 6.88
N GLU A 200 -22.52 -22.33 7.29
CA GLU A 200 -23.60 -21.48 6.80
C GLU A 200 -23.51 -21.26 5.28
N THR A 201 -24.61 -20.84 4.66
CA THR A 201 -24.61 -20.53 3.24
C THR A 201 -23.60 -19.40 2.92
N VAL A 202 -23.07 -19.42 1.70
CA VAL A 202 -22.13 -18.36 1.26
C VAL A 202 -22.74 -16.97 1.45
N GLU A 203 -24.03 -16.84 1.13
CA GLU A 203 -24.76 -15.58 1.29
C GLU A 203 -24.79 -15.10 2.75
N GLN A 204 -25.12 -15.97 3.69
CA GLN A 204 -25.16 -15.64 5.13
C GLN A 204 -23.79 -15.22 5.66
N ARG A 205 -22.74 -15.94 5.25
CA ARG A 205 -21.36 -15.62 5.62
C ARG A 205 -20.92 -14.25 5.07
N VAL A 206 -21.27 -13.96 3.83
CA VAL A 206 -21.01 -12.65 3.19
C VAL A 206 -21.76 -11.55 3.91
N GLN A 207 -23.06 -11.74 4.24
CA GLN A 207 -23.86 -10.78 4.98
C GLN A 207 -23.25 -10.46 6.36
N LEU A 208 -22.81 -11.47 7.09
CA LEU A 208 -22.17 -11.30 8.41
C LEU A 208 -20.93 -10.41 8.30
N VAL A 209 -20.05 -10.70 7.35
CA VAL A 209 -18.80 -9.94 7.19
C VAL A 209 -19.06 -8.52 6.64
N ILE A 210 -20.05 -8.33 5.76
CA ILE A 210 -20.48 -7.00 5.33
C ILE A 210 -20.92 -6.14 6.53
N LEU A 211 -21.69 -6.70 7.45
CA LEU A 211 -22.13 -5.96 8.66
C LEU A 211 -20.94 -5.56 9.55
N ALA A 212 -19.98 -6.47 9.73
CA ALA A 212 -18.77 -6.17 10.48
C ALA A 212 -17.92 -5.10 9.81
N CYS A 213 -17.74 -5.18 8.48
CA CYS A 213 -17.03 -4.17 7.69
C CYS A 213 -17.73 -2.81 7.72
N GLU A 214 -19.06 -2.77 7.71
CA GLU A 214 -19.83 -1.52 7.77
C GLU A 214 -19.49 -0.71 9.03
N PHE A 215 -19.44 -1.36 10.18
CA PHE A 215 -19.00 -0.73 11.42
C PHE A 215 -17.57 -0.19 11.33
N SER A 216 -16.65 -0.99 10.77
CA SER A 216 -15.25 -0.57 10.62
C SER A 216 -15.06 0.57 9.65
N VAL A 217 -15.78 0.60 8.50
CA VAL A 217 -15.74 1.74 7.57
C VAL A 217 -16.01 3.06 8.31
N PHE A 218 -16.99 3.05 9.21
CA PHE A 218 -17.34 4.28 9.95
C PHE A 218 -16.30 4.68 10.99
N THR A 219 -15.73 3.73 11.70
CA THR A 219 -14.80 4.01 12.79
C THR A 219 -13.39 4.36 12.28
N LYS A 220 -12.95 3.73 11.19
CA LYS A 220 -11.60 3.89 10.64
C LYS A 220 -11.45 4.99 9.59
N MET A 221 -12.54 5.48 9.02
CA MET A 221 -12.53 6.46 7.93
C MET A 221 -11.70 7.70 8.26
N LYS A 222 -11.91 8.32 9.43
CA LYS A 222 -11.21 9.55 9.80
C LYS A 222 -9.70 9.32 9.99
N SER A 223 -9.32 8.28 10.74
CA SER A 223 -7.92 7.97 11.03
C SER A 223 -7.16 7.55 9.78
N SER A 224 -7.76 6.72 8.93
CA SER A 224 -7.11 6.28 7.70
C SER A 224 -7.02 7.35 6.61
N CYS A 225 -7.90 8.36 6.63
CA CYS A 225 -7.90 9.46 5.68
C CYS A 225 -7.19 10.73 6.22
N THR A 226 -6.39 10.64 7.28
CA THR A 226 -5.72 11.80 7.91
C THR A 226 -4.91 12.62 6.90
N LEU A 227 -4.12 11.96 6.05
CA LEU A 227 -3.35 12.62 4.98
C LEU A 227 -4.25 13.45 4.06
N LEU A 228 -5.33 12.84 3.55
CA LEU A 228 -6.25 13.51 2.63
C LEU A 228 -7.00 14.67 3.31
N LEU A 229 -7.46 14.47 4.55
CA LEU A 229 -8.13 15.50 5.32
C LEU A 229 -7.21 16.68 5.65
N ARG A 230 -5.95 16.41 6.01
CA ARG A 230 -4.93 17.43 6.24
C ARG A 230 -4.67 18.24 4.97
N LEU A 231 -4.49 17.56 3.84
CA LEU A 231 -4.26 18.22 2.55
C LEU A 231 -5.44 19.10 2.16
N ILE A 232 -6.66 18.61 2.25
CA ILE A 232 -7.86 19.41 1.93
C ILE A 232 -7.99 20.62 2.85
N GLY A 233 -7.59 20.49 4.11
CA GLY A 233 -7.59 21.59 5.07
C GLY A 233 -6.57 22.70 4.80
N THR A 234 -5.69 22.58 3.81
CA THR A 234 -4.71 23.63 3.47
C THR A 234 -5.32 24.82 2.73
N ARG A 235 -6.49 24.64 2.08
CA ARG A 235 -7.18 25.67 1.30
C ARG A 235 -8.63 25.85 1.76
N THR A 236 -9.04 27.10 1.91
CA THR A 236 -10.43 27.46 2.28
C THR A 236 -11.40 27.43 1.08
N GLU A 237 -10.91 27.75 -0.11
CA GLU A 237 -11.66 27.75 -1.36
C GLU A 237 -11.98 26.35 -1.90
N GLY A 238 -11.42 25.33 -1.26
CA GLY A 238 -11.59 23.91 -1.62
C GLY A 238 -10.75 23.46 -2.81
N TRP A 239 -10.67 22.13 -2.96
CA TRP A 239 -9.93 21.44 -3.99
C TRP A 239 -10.85 20.75 -4.97
N THR A 240 -10.50 20.75 -6.25
CA THR A 240 -11.13 19.87 -7.23
C THR A 240 -10.53 18.46 -7.14
N VAL A 241 -11.21 17.46 -7.69
CA VAL A 241 -10.68 16.09 -7.79
C VAL A 241 -9.39 16.08 -8.61
N SER A 242 -9.38 16.81 -9.72
CA SER A 242 -8.20 16.87 -10.60
C SER A 242 -6.97 17.50 -9.91
N GLU A 243 -7.15 18.58 -9.17
CA GLU A 243 -6.05 19.19 -8.39
C GLU A 243 -5.49 18.22 -7.35
N LEU A 244 -6.35 17.45 -6.69
CA LEU A 244 -5.90 16.42 -5.72
C LEU A 244 -5.18 15.26 -6.39
N MET A 245 -5.66 14.78 -7.55
CA MET A 245 -5.01 13.68 -8.29
C MET A 245 -3.58 14.00 -8.70
N HIS A 246 -3.28 15.26 -9.00
CA HIS A 246 -1.95 15.72 -9.40
C HIS A 246 -1.13 16.30 -8.24
N HIS A 247 -1.62 16.17 -7.00
CA HIS A 247 -0.87 16.69 -5.86
C HIS A 247 0.31 15.77 -5.50
N PRO A 248 1.53 16.31 -5.28
CA PRO A 248 2.73 15.50 -4.99
C PRO A 248 2.59 14.52 -3.82
N GLU A 249 1.84 14.87 -2.78
CA GLU A 249 1.59 13.97 -1.65
C GLU A 249 0.70 12.77 -2.01
N LEU A 250 -0.11 12.85 -3.07
CA LEU A 250 -1.02 11.79 -3.51
C LEU A 250 -0.55 11.10 -4.79
N GLU A 251 0.46 11.66 -5.45
CA GLU A 251 1.03 11.12 -6.68
C GLU A 251 1.56 9.69 -6.46
N GLY A 252 1.23 8.79 -7.41
CA GLY A 252 1.61 7.38 -7.36
C GLY A 252 0.78 6.53 -6.39
N LEU A 253 -0.18 7.10 -5.64
CA LEU A 253 -1.09 6.33 -4.80
C LEU A 253 -2.27 5.79 -5.61
N LYS A 254 -2.60 4.50 -5.42
CA LYS A 254 -3.78 3.87 -6.02
C LYS A 254 -5.04 4.19 -5.23
N LEU A 255 -5.61 5.38 -5.45
CA LEU A 255 -6.78 5.87 -4.73
C LEU A 255 -8.00 5.96 -5.64
N ASP A 256 -9.16 5.61 -5.12
CA ASP A 256 -10.45 6.04 -5.66
C ASP A 256 -10.85 7.35 -4.97
N LEU A 257 -10.24 8.47 -5.41
CA LEU A 257 -10.46 9.79 -4.80
C LEU A 257 -11.92 10.22 -4.87
N SER A 258 -12.61 9.94 -5.98
CA SER A 258 -14.02 10.30 -6.13
C SER A 258 -14.88 9.61 -5.07
N LEU A 259 -14.66 8.33 -4.84
CA LEU A 259 -15.35 7.57 -3.81
C LEU A 259 -15.04 8.09 -2.41
N LEU A 260 -13.77 8.31 -2.09
CA LEU A 260 -13.33 8.79 -0.77
C LEU A 260 -13.93 10.16 -0.45
N LEU A 261 -13.85 11.12 -1.37
CA LEU A 261 -14.35 12.48 -1.20
C LEU A 261 -15.86 12.49 -0.97
N GLN A 262 -16.62 11.73 -1.77
CA GLN A 262 -18.07 11.61 -1.58
C GLN A 262 -18.45 10.99 -0.22
N LYS A 263 -17.70 9.96 0.22
CA LYS A 263 -17.96 9.32 1.52
C LYS A 263 -17.59 10.23 2.68
N LEU A 264 -16.47 10.95 2.58
CA LEU A 264 -16.04 11.92 3.59
C LEU A 264 -17.03 13.11 3.68
N ALA A 265 -17.52 13.60 2.56
CA ALA A 265 -18.55 14.65 2.52
C ALA A 265 -19.87 14.15 3.13
N LYS A 266 -20.35 12.96 2.74
CA LYS A 266 -21.56 12.36 3.30
C LYS A 266 -21.47 12.14 4.82
N LYS A 267 -20.27 11.97 5.36
CA LYS A 267 -20.02 11.81 6.81
C LYS A 267 -19.76 13.12 7.53
N GLY A 268 -19.75 14.24 6.83
CA GLY A 268 -19.57 15.56 7.41
C GLY A 268 -18.11 15.87 7.77
N TYR A 269 -17.14 15.11 7.27
CA TYR A 269 -15.72 15.46 7.41
C TYR A 269 -15.27 16.51 6.40
N LEU A 270 -15.95 16.57 5.26
CA LEU A 270 -15.74 17.55 4.22
C LEU A 270 -17.08 18.26 3.89
N ARG A 271 -16.98 19.45 3.32
CA ARG A 271 -18.09 20.16 2.70
C ARG A 271 -17.86 20.30 1.19
N GLU A 272 -18.91 20.19 0.43
CA GLU A 272 -18.91 20.45 -1.00
C GLU A 272 -19.21 21.93 -1.25
N ILE A 273 -18.41 22.54 -2.11
CA ILE A 273 -18.57 23.94 -2.55
C ILE A 273 -18.83 23.92 -4.04
N ALA A 274 -20.00 24.34 -4.46
CA ALA A 274 -20.35 24.47 -5.88
C ALA A 274 -19.93 25.86 -6.39
N LYS A 275 -19.04 25.92 -7.39
CA LYS A 275 -18.63 27.16 -8.07
C LYS A 275 -18.96 27.09 -9.55
N PRO A 276 -19.31 28.24 -10.20
CA PRO A 276 -19.50 28.24 -11.65
C PRO A 276 -18.26 27.68 -12.37
N HIS A 277 -18.50 26.77 -13.31
CA HIS A 277 -17.40 26.20 -14.10
C HIS A 277 -16.82 27.28 -15.02
N ARG A 278 -15.49 27.46 -14.96
CA ARG A 278 -14.82 28.59 -15.63
C ARG A 278 -14.90 28.54 -17.16
N GLU A 279 -14.93 27.33 -17.74
CA GLU A 279 -14.79 27.13 -19.18
C GLU A 279 -16.10 26.75 -19.89
N ILE A 280 -17.02 26.08 -19.19
CA ILE A 280 -18.20 25.48 -19.85
C ILE A 280 -19.39 26.42 -19.86
N GLY A 281 -19.52 27.34 -18.91
CA GLY A 281 -20.68 28.22 -18.80
C GLY A 281 -21.99 27.45 -18.55
N LEU A 282 -23.12 27.94 -19.08
CA LEU A 282 -24.43 27.24 -19.12
C LEU A 282 -24.99 26.77 -17.77
N GLY A 283 -24.62 27.41 -16.66
CA GLY A 283 -25.11 27.02 -15.33
C GLY A 283 -24.50 25.75 -14.75
N ILE A 284 -23.47 25.19 -15.38
CA ILE A 284 -22.71 24.03 -14.86
C ILE A 284 -21.84 24.49 -13.69
N LEU A 285 -21.93 23.75 -12.58
CA LEU A 285 -21.15 24.00 -11.38
C LEU A 285 -20.05 22.95 -11.22
N GLU A 286 -18.85 23.41 -10.91
CA GLU A 286 -17.73 22.57 -10.50
C GLU A 286 -17.83 22.33 -8.98
N LEU A 287 -17.76 21.05 -8.56
CA LEU A 287 -17.72 20.70 -7.16
C LEU A 287 -16.27 20.73 -6.64
N ARG A 288 -16.08 21.43 -5.53
CA ARG A 288 -14.84 21.51 -4.78
C ARG A 288 -15.05 20.98 -3.36
N TYR A 289 -14.04 20.39 -2.79
CA TYR A 289 -14.08 19.79 -1.47
C TYR A 289 -13.21 20.60 -0.51
N ALA A 290 -13.78 21.02 0.61
CA ALA A 290 -13.11 21.78 1.66
C ALA A 290 -13.34 21.12 3.02
N SER A 291 -12.50 21.47 3.99
CA SER A 291 -12.69 21.03 5.38
C SER A 291 -14.06 21.45 5.90
N ALA A 292 -14.74 20.54 6.60
CA ALA A 292 -15.98 20.88 7.31
C ALA A 292 -15.73 21.73 8.58
N ILE A 293 -14.51 21.69 9.11
CA ILE A 293 -14.10 22.49 10.28
C ILE A 293 -13.62 23.84 9.76
N GLU A 294 -14.38 24.89 10.01
CA GLU A 294 -13.87 26.25 9.84
C GLU A 294 -12.72 26.46 10.82
N ARG A 295 -11.54 26.91 10.32
CA ARG A 295 -10.51 27.42 11.20
C ARG A 295 -11.12 28.63 11.90
N ALA A 296 -11.33 28.54 13.22
CA ALA A 296 -11.52 29.73 14.01
C ALA A 296 -10.28 30.62 13.79
N GLU A 297 -10.50 31.80 13.23
CA GLU A 297 -9.47 32.84 13.06
C GLU A 297 -8.90 33.28 14.40
#